data_e19e0290ff0f55a67d290e6450b6af73
#
_entry.id   e19e0290ff0f55a67d290e6450b6af73
#
_cell.length_a   1.000
_cell.length_b   1.000
_cell.length_c   1.000
_cell.angle_alpha   90.00
_cell.angle_beta   90.00
_cell.angle_gamma   90.00
#
_symmetry.space_group_name_H-M   'P 1'
#
loop_
_entity.id
_entity.type
_entity.pdbx_description
1 polymer ?
#
loop_
_entity_poly.entity_id
_entity_poly.type
_entity_poly.pdbx_seq_one_letter_code
_entity_poly.pdbx_strand_id
1 'polypeptide(L)'
;NQACLDHTFANQRASCLVNPRAGHETELVYRQAQRKKKIAVVGAGPAGLSAATVAAECGHDVTLFDSSDRVGGQFNVAMQVPGKEEFAQTLRYFARRLEITGVRLQLGQRVTRAQLLAQGFDDVVLATGIVPRTPRIPGVDRPNVVSYLDVLLRKVVPGPRVAIIGAGGIGFDVGEFLLHDPAVPLPLSIAHWCQEWGVDLQAQANGGLVPAEPAKPYRQLFLLQRKTTRV
;
A
#
# COMPACT_ATOMS: atom_id res chain seq x y z
N ASN A 1 -5.07 6.89 -5.23
CA ASN A 1 -5.08 7.72 -4.04
C ASN A 1 -5.92 8.97 -4.26
N GLN A 2 -7.06 9.09 -3.58
CA GLN A 2 -8.06 10.12 -3.84
C GLN A 2 -8.16 11.21 -2.75
N ALA A 3 -7.38 11.12 -1.66
CA ALA A 3 -7.52 12.03 -0.53
C ALA A 3 -7.34 13.51 -0.93
N CYS A 4 -6.41 13.84 -1.82
CA CYS A 4 -6.24 15.21 -2.33
C CYS A 4 -7.45 15.68 -3.14
N LEU A 5 -8.04 14.79 -3.93
CA LEU A 5 -9.21 15.08 -4.76
C LEU A 5 -10.47 15.25 -3.89
N ASP A 6 -10.65 14.37 -2.90
CA ASP A 6 -11.76 14.45 -1.94
C ASP A 6 -11.75 15.77 -1.17
N HIS A 7 -10.57 16.22 -0.72
CA HIS A 7 -10.41 17.52 -0.06
C HIS A 7 -10.75 18.67 -1.00
N THR A 8 -10.33 18.61 -2.26
CA THR A 8 -10.63 19.64 -3.26
C THR A 8 -12.13 19.75 -3.50
N PHE A 9 -12.82 18.62 -3.71
CA PHE A 9 -14.27 18.62 -3.89
C PHE A 9 -15.06 18.99 -2.64
N ALA A 10 -14.50 18.75 -1.45
CA ALA A 10 -15.08 19.20 -0.18
C ALA A 10 -14.75 20.67 0.15
N ASN A 11 -14.13 21.41 -0.75
CA ASN A 11 -13.65 22.78 -0.55
C ASN A 11 -12.72 22.91 0.67
N GLN A 12 -11.88 21.90 0.87
CA GLN A 12 -10.86 21.84 1.91
C GLN A 12 -9.47 22.02 1.30
N ARG A 13 -8.48 22.36 2.11
CA ARG A 13 -7.09 22.42 1.69
C ARG A 13 -6.64 21.05 1.18
N ALA A 14 -6.13 21.00 -0.04
CA ALA A 14 -5.61 19.76 -0.61
C ALA A 14 -4.48 19.18 0.24
N SER A 15 -4.43 17.86 0.32
CA SER A 15 -3.36 17.12 1.00
C SER A 15 -2.74 16.10 0.06
N CYS A 16 -1.60 15.55 0.42
CA CYS A 16 -0.97 14.48 -0.33
C CYS A 16 -0.58 13.34 0.62
N LEU A 17 -0.91 12.09 0.27
CA LEU A 17 -0.57 10.93 1.11
C LEU A 17 0.92 10.57 1.07
N VAL A 18 1.66 11.05 0.07
CA VAL A 18 3.10 10.83 -0.06
C VAL A 18 3.91 12.01 0.50
N ASN A 19 3.38 13.22 0.37
CA ASN A 19 4.02 14.43 0.89
C ASN A 19 3.12 15.11 1.92
N PRO A 20 3.31 14.86 3.22
CA PRO A 20 2.49 15.45 4.28
C PRO A 20 2.61 16.96 4.37
N ARG A 21 3.63 17.56 3.76
CA ARG A 21 3.81 19.02 3.71
C ARG A 21 3.01 19.69 2.60
N ALA A 22 2.46 18.93 1.64
CA ALA A 22 1.69 19.51 0.54
C ALA A 22 0.50 20.33 1.06
N GLY A 23 0.45 21.62 0.71
CA GLY A 23 -0.51 22.59 1.23
C GLY A 23 -0.23 23.06 2.67
N HIS A 24 0.84 22.58 3.31
CA HIS A 24 1.23 22.91 4.69
C HIS A 24 2.71 23.32 4.80
N GLU A 25 3.33 23.77 3.71
CA GLU A 25 4.77 24.03 3.62
C GLU A 25 5.25 25.10 4.61
N THR A 26 4.39 26.06 4.94
CA THR A 26 4.69 27.13 5.90
C THR A 26 4.43 26.74 7.36
N GLU A 27 3.66 25.68 7.59
CA GLU A 27 3.27 25.19 8.93
C GLU A 27 4.20 24.04 9.36
N LEU A 28 4.41 23.07 8.48
CA LEU A 28 5.23 21.89 8.70
C LEU A 28 6.68 22.15 8.26
N VAL A 29 7.34 23.06 8.97
CA VAL A 29 8.75 23.37 8.71
C VAL A 29 9.64 22.45 9.55
N TYR A 30 10.34 21.52 8.90
CA TYR A 30 11.27 20.61 9.56
C TYR A 30 12.57 21.37 9.92
N ARG A 31 12.76 21.64 11.19
CA ARG A 31 13.94 22.36 11.72
C ARG A 31 14.90 21.37 12.35
N GLN A 32 16.19 21.72 12.34
CA GLN A 32 17.18 20.96 13.09
C GLN A 32 16.85 20.96 14.58
N ALA A 33 16.92 19.78 15.19
CA ALA A 33 16.67 19.64 16.62
C ALA A 33 17.72 20.33 17.44
N GLN A 34 17.33 21.06 18.47
CA GLN A 34 18.28 21.69 19.43
C GLN A 34 19.09 20.65 20.20
N ARG A 35 18.48 19.49 20.46
CA ARG A 35 19.13 18.36 21.12
C ARG A 35 18.95 17.11 20.27
N LYS A 36 20.05 16.51 19.85
CA LYS A 36 20.04 15.19 19.16
C LYS A 36 19.54 14.12 20.12
N LYS A 37 18.61 13.31 19.66
CA LYS A 37 18.06 12.14 20.36
C LYS A 37 18.36 10.87 19.61
N LYS A 38 18.40 9.75 20.32
CA LYS A 38 18.41 8.40 19.78
C LYS A 38 16.99 7.87 19.72
N ILE A 39 16.45 7.71 18.51
CA ILE A 39 15.04 7.38 18.28
C ILE A 39 14.91 5.99 17.68
N ALA A 40 14.04 5.15 18.26
CA ALA A 40 13.61 3.92 17.65
C ALA A 40 12.27 4.14 16.92
N VAL A 41 12.16 3.66 15.68
CA VAL A 41 10.89 3.56 14.96
C VAL A 41 10.59 2.09 14.74
N VAL A 42 9.42 1.62 15.19
CA VAL A 42 9.02 0.21 15.10
C VAL A 42 7.91 0.08 14.07
N GLY A 43 8.22 -0.57 12.96
CA GLY A 43 7.39 -0.74 11.78
C GLY A 43 7.89 0.07 10.59
N ALA A 44 8.32 -0.60 9.51
CA ALA A 44 8.80 0.00 8.28
C ALA A 44 7.73 0.09 7.19
N GLY A 45 6.46 0.25 7.58
CA GLY A 45 5.39 0.68 6.70
C GLY A 45 5.44 2.19 6.40
N PRO A 46 4.49 2.74 5.61
CA PRO A 46 4.53 4.15 5.19
C PRO A 46 4.67 5.15 6.34
N ALA A 47 3.98 4.92 7.45
CA ALA A 47 4.03 5.78 8.63
C ALA A 47 5.42 5.77 9.28
N GLY A 48 6.01 4.58 9.47
CA GLY A 48 7.35 4.46 10.05
C GLY A 48 8.44 4.98 9.14
N LEU A 49 8.33 4.74 7.83
CA LEU A 49 9.26 5.29 6.83
C LEU A 49 9.26 6.82 6.84
N SER A 50 8.08 7.43 6.88
CA SER A 50 7.94 8.89 6.97
C SER A 50 8.51 9.42 8.28
N ALA A 51 8.15 8.83 9.42
CA ALA A 51 8.63 9.24 10.74
C ALA A 51 10.16 9.12 10.85
N ALA A 52 10.73 8.00 10.40
CA ALA A 52 12.16 7.75 10.49
C ALA A 52 12.98 8.74 9.63
N THR A 53 12.58 8.96 8.39
CA THR A 53 13.29 9.86 7.47
C THR A 53 13.19 11.31 7.92
N VAL A 54 12.03 11.76 8.40
CA VAL A 54 11.84 13.12 8.90
C VAL A 54 12.62 13.34 10.21
N ALA A 55 12.58 12.39 11.14
CA ALA A 55 13.36 12.50 12.38
C ALA A 55 14.86 12.57 12.12
N ALA A 56 15.36 11.78 11.16
CA ALA A 56 16.77 11.82 10.76
C ALA A 56 17.13 13.15 10.05
N GLU A 57 16.24 13.67 9.19
CA GLU A 57 16.39 15.02 8.60
C GLU A 57 16.48 16.11 9.66
N CYS A 58 15.74 15.99 10.74
CA CYS A 58 15.81 16.91 11.88
C CYS A 58 17.07 16.73 12.74
N GLY A 59 17.98 15.82 12.38
CA GLY A 59 19.29 15.64 13.03
C GLY A 59 19.31 14.58 14.14
N HIS A 60 18.24 13.79 14.31
CA HIS A 60 18.21 12.70 15.28
C HIS A 60 18.96 11.45 14.78
N ASP A 61 19.38 10.60 15.72
CA ASP A 61 19.97 9.30 15.45
C ASP A 61 18.86 8.24 15.42
N VAL A 62 18.48 7.76 14.24
CA VAL A 62 17.27 6.95 14.05
C VAL A 62 17.63 5.51 13.70
N THR A 63 16.98 4.57 14.40
CA THR A 63 16.97 3.15 14.04
C THR A 63 15.55 2.71 13.72
N LEU A 64 15.34 2.15 12.54
CA LEU A 64 14.06 1.64 12.05
C LEU A 64 14.04 0.12 12.11
N PHE A 65 13.06 -0.45 12.83
CA PHE A 65 12.87 -1.88 13.02
C PHE A 65 11.66 -2.38 12.25
N ASP A 66 11.76 -3.56 11.63
CA ASP A 66 10.61 -4.29 11.13
C ASP A 66 10.81 -5.80 11.25
N SER A 67 9.71 -6.53 11.47
CA SER A 67 9.71 -7.99 11.48
C SER A 67 9.84 -8.61 10.09
N SER A 68 9.55 -7.86 9.04
CA SER A 68 9.74 -8.26 7.65
C SER A 68 11.20 -8.06 7.22
N ASP A 69 11.62 -8.80 6.23
CA ASP A 69 12.94 -8.70 5.60
C ASP A 69 13.11 -7.49 4.67
N ARG A 70 12.03 -6.72 4.47
CA ARG A 70 11.98 -5.55 3.58
C ARG A 70 11.07 -4.45 4.14
N VAL A 71 11.34 -3.22 3.72
CA VAL A 71 10.50 -2.06 4.02
C VAL A 71 9.24 -2.06 3.16
N GLY A 72 8.23 -1.28 3.56
CA GLY A 72 7.02 -1.01 2.79
C GLY A 72 5.72 -1.45 3.43
N GLY A 73 5.74 -2.43 4.34
CA GLY A 73 4.53 -2.88 5.03
C GLY A 73 3.40 -3.21 4.06
N GLN A 74 2.22 -2.59 4.26
CA GLN A 74 1.03 -2.81 3.42
C GLN A 74 1.21 -2.39 1.95
N PHE A 75 2.15 -1.52 1.61
CA PHE A 75 2.41 -1.16 0.21
C PHE A 75 2.95 -2.34 -0.61
N ASN A 76 3.69 -3.25 0.03
CA ASN A 76 4.13 -4.49 -0.61
C ASN A 76 2.96 -5.40 -1.04
N VAL A 77 1.81 -5.27 -0.36
CA VAL A 77 0.58 -6.00 -0.69
C VAL A 77 -0.25 -5.21 -1.71
N ALA A 78 -0.44 -3.92 -1.47
CA ALA A 78 -1.26 -3.07 -2.32
C ALA A 78 -0.75 -2.98 -3.76
N MET A 79 0.56 -2.92 -3.96
CA MET A 79 1.17 -2.85 -5.31
C MET A 79 0.99 -4.14 -6.14
N GLN A 80 0.48 -5.21 -5.55
CA GLN A 80 0.16 -6.45 -6.29
C GLN A 80 -1.18 -6.36 -7.04
N VAL A 81 -2.01 -5.38 -6.68
CA VAL A 81 -3.33 -5.18 -7.30
C VAL A 81 -3.15 -4.45 -8.62
N PRO A 82 -3.76 -4.95 -9.74
CA PRO A 82 -3.72 -4.27 -11.02
C PRO A 82 -4.11 -2.80 -10.92
N GLY A 83 -3.33 -1.90 -11.55
CA GLY A 83 -3.52 -0.46 -11.48
C GLY A 83 -2.98 0.22 -10.22
N LYS A 84 -2.32 -0.53 -9.31
CA LYS A 84 -1.67 0.00 -8.10
C LYS A 84 -0.15 -0.24 -8.05
N GLU A 85 0.44 -0.67 -9.14
CA GLU A 85 1.88 -0.98 -9.26
C GLU A 85 2.76 0.22 -8.93
N GLU A 86 2.25 1.43 -9.15
CA GLU A 86 2.97 2.68 -8.88
C GLU A 86 3.34 2.87 -7.40
N PHE A 87 2.70 2.15 -6.46
CA PHE A 87 3.15 2.14 -5.05
C PHE A 87 4.60 1.66 -4.89
N ALA A 88 5.13 0.91 -5.85
CA ALA A 88 6.55 0.57 -5.90
C ALA A 88 7.45 1.83 -5.97
N GLN A 89 6.98 2.91 -6.60
CA GLN A 89 7.73 4.16 -6.68
C GLN A 89 7.82 4.85 -5.32
N THR A 90 6.78 4.76 -4.49
CA THR A 90 6.82 5.26 -3.11
C THR A 90 7.85 4.49 -2.28
N LEU A 91 7.94 3.17 -2.46
CA LEU A 91 8.94 2.36 -1.78
C LEU A 91 10.36 2.70 -2.25
N ARG A 92 10.55 2.90 -3.55
CA ARG A 92 11.82 3.36 -4.12
C ARG A 92 12.24 4.71 -3.55
N TYR A 93 11.31 5.65 -3.45
CA TYR A 93 11.54 6.96 -2.83
C TYR A 93 12.02 6.81 -1.39
N PHE A 94 11.30 6.07 -0.55
CA PHE A 94 11.66 5.90 0.85
C PHE A 94 12.96 5.13 1.04
N ALA A 95 13.24 4.11 0.23
CA ALA A 95 14.52 3.41 0.27
C ALA A 95 15.68 4.40 0.07
N ARG A 96 15.57 5.27 -0.94
CA ARG A 96 16.58 6.30 -1.18
C ARG A 96 16.65 7.34 -0.06
N ARG A 97 15.51 7.72 0.51
CA ARG A 97 15.49 8.65 1.66
C ARG A 97 16.19 8.08 2.89
N LEU A 98 15.97 6.80 3.19
CA LEU A 98 16.65 6.11 4.31
C LEU A 98 18.17 6.14 4.15
N GLU A 99 18.67 5.87 2.92
CA GLU A 99 20.11 5.96 2.62
C GLU A 99 20.66 7.39 2.83
N ILE A 100 20.01 8.39 2.22
CA ILE A 100 20.47 9.79 2.28
C ILE A 100 20.43 10.33 3.71
N THR A 101 19.43 9.97 4.50
CA THR A 101 19.28 10.46 5.88
C THR A 101 20.06 9.62 6.90
N GLY A 102 20.66 8.50 6.48
CA GLY A 102 21.48 7.67 7.36
C GLY A 102 20.70 6.91 8.43
N VAL A 103 19.41 6.61 8.19
CA VAL A 103 18.60 5.78 9.10
C VAL A 103 19.16 4.37 9.13
N ARG A 104 19.42 3.84 10.34
CA ARG A 104 19.85 2.46 10.50
C ARG A 104 18.67 1.51 10.41
N LEU A 105 18.73 0.53 9.50
CA LEU A 105 17.70 -0.49 9.32
C LEU A 105 18.02 -1.74 10.12
N GLN A 106 17.01 -2.27 10.83
CA GLN A 106 17.02 -3.57 11.50
C GLN A 106 15.77 -4.35 11.05
N LEU A 107 15.90 -5.04 9.93
CA LEU A 107 14.83 -5.82 9.30
C LEU A 107 14.92 -7.30 9.69
N GLY A 108 13.83 -8.04 9.48
CA GLY A 108 13.73 -9.47 9.82
C GLY A 108 13.71 -9.73 11.34
N GLN A 109 13.51 -8.70 12.14
CA GLN A 109 13.58 -8.79 13.60
C GLN A 109 12.36 -8.17 14.27
N ARG A 110 11.61 -8.99 14.99
CA ARG A 110 10.54 -8.50 15.87
C ARG A 110 11.15 -7.98 17.18
N VAL A 111 11.35 -6.68 17.27
CA VAL A 111 11.91 -6.06 18.46
C VAL A 111 10.92 -6.09 19.63
N THR A 112 11.43 -6.38 20.82
CA THR A 112 10.66 -6.41 22.07
C THR A 112 10.88 -5.16 22.91
N ARG A 113 9.98 -4.90 23.85
CA ARG A 113 10.14 -3.80 24.84
C ARG A 113 11.48 -3.89 25.57
N ALA A 114 11.88 -5.09 26.00
CA ALA A 114 13.14 -5.28 26.72
C ALA A 114 14.35 -4.90 25.88
N GLN A 115 14.36 -5.27 24.60
CA GLN A 115 15.43 -4.91 23.67
C GLN A 115 15.51 -3.39 23.42
N LEU A 116 14.35 -2.71 23.30
CA LEU A 116 14.31 -1.26 23.15
C LEU A 116 14.84 -0.53 24.37
N LEU A 117 14.44 -0.97 25.56
CA LEU A 117 14.94 -0.41 26.83
C LEU A 117 16.46 -0.63 27.01
N ALA A 118 16.95 -1.84 26.69
CA ALA A 118 18.37 -2.17 26.81
C ALA A 118 19.25 -1.37 25.84
N GLN A 119 18.72 -0.93 24.69
CA GLN A 119 19.44 -0.14 23.70
C GLN A 119 19.49 1.37 24.03
N GLY A 120 18.78 1.84 25.05
CA GLY A 120 18.84 3.21 25.55
C GLY A 120 18.36 4.25 24.54
N PHE A 121 17.21 4.01 23.89
CA PHE A 121 16.55 5.02 23.06
C PHE A 121 15.90 6.09 23.94
N ASP A 122 16.02 7.36 23.53
CA ASP A 122 15.34 8.49 24.18
C ASP A 122 13.83 8.45 23.93
N ASP A 123 13.45 8.14 22.68
CA ASP A 123 12.03 8.04 22.26
C ASP A 123 11.79 6.81 21.39
N VAL A 124 10.56 6.31 21.41
CA VAL A 124 10.10 5.20 20.57
C VAL A 124 8.82 5.58 19.84
N VAL A 125 8.85 5.49 18.51
CA VAL A 125 7.69 5.68 17.64
C VAL A 125 7.14 4.31 17.25
N LEU A 126 5.90 4.04 17.61
CA LEU A 126 5.19 2.80 17.24
C LEU A 126 4.39 3.02 15.97
N ALA A 127 4.81 2.38 14.87
CA ALA A 127 4.19 2.45 13.55
C ALA A 127 3.88 1.03 13.02
N THR A 128 3.44 0.13 13.89
CA THR A 128 3.31 -1.31 13.64
C THR A 128 2.16 -1.70 12.71
N GLY A 129 1.34 -0.74 12.29
CA GLY A 129 0.24 -0.97 11.35
C GLY A 129 -0.93 -1.74 11.95
N ILE A 130 -1.59 -2.53 11.12
CA ILE A 130 -2.78 -3.31 11.46
C ILE A 130 -2.56 -4.79 11.21
N VAL A 131 -3.31 -5.61 11.94
CA VAL A 131 -3.47 -7.05 11.67
C VAL A 131 -4.87 -7.28 11.12
N PRO A 132 -5.02 -7.99 9.99
CA PRO A 132 -6.32 -8.31 9.43
C PRO A 132 -7.19 -9.08 10.43
N ARG A 133 -8.44 -8.69 10.52
CA ARG A 133 -9.42 -9.37 11.35
C ARG A 133 -9.89 -10.66 10.67
N THR A 134 -9.87 -11.77 11.42
CA THR A 134 -10.56 -12.98 11.00
C THR A 134 -12.03 -12.88 11.40
N PRO A 135 -13.00 -12.93 10.46
CA PRO A 135 -14.41 -12.85 10.79
C PRO A 135 -14.86 -14.13 11.50
N ARG A 136 -15.80 -14.00 12.45
CA ARG A 136 -16.42 -15.16 13.12
C ARG A 136 -17.56 -15.69 12.27
N ILE A 137 -17.24 -16.55 11.32
CA ILE A 137 -18.19 -17.17 10.38
C ILE A 137 -17.98 -18.69 10.49
N PRO A 138 -19.05 -19.49 10.61
CA PRO A 138 -18.93 -20.95 10.61
C PRO A 138 -18.19 -21.46 9.37
N GLY A 139 -17.15 -22.27 9.59
CA GLY A 139 -16.31 -22.82 8.53
C GLY A 139 -15.21 -21.91 8.01
N VAL A 140 -14.89 -20.80 8.69
CA VAL A 140 -13.77 -19.91 8.33
C VAL A 140 -12.41 -20.59 8.44
N ASP A 141 -12.33 -21.65 9.21
CA ASP A 141 -11.17 -22.50 9.48
C ASP A 141 -10.99 -23.65 8.47
N ARG A 142 -11.89 -23.78 7.49
CA ARG A 142 -11.78 -24.83 6.47
C ARG A 142 -10.58 -24.61 5.56
N PRO A 143 -9.94 -25.69 5.04
CA PRO A 143 -8.75 -25.58 4.18
C PRO A 143 -8.95 -24.80 2.87
N ASN A 144 -10.19 -24.70 2.40
CA ASN A 144 -10.55 -23.93 1.19
C ASN A 144 -10.87 -22.46 1.49
N VAL A 145 -10.76 -22.02 2.75
CA VAL A 145 -10.91 -20.62 3.14
C VAL A 145 -9.53 -20.04 3.40
N VAL A 146 -9.18 -19.04 2.62
CA VAL A 146 -7.84 -18.43 2.65
C VAL A 146 -7.93 -16.93 2.90
N SER A 147 -6.87 -16.35 3.47
CA SER A 147 -6.81 -14.92 3.70
C SER A 147 -6.51 -14.17 2.40
N TYR A 148 -7.00 -12.93 2.28
CA TYR A 148 -6.68 -12.07 1.15
C TYR A 148 -5.17 -11.81 1.04
N LEU A 149 -4.45 -11.77 2.16
CA LEU A 149 -3.00 -11.59 2.18
C LEU A 149 -2.28 -12.77 1.52
N ASP A 150 -2.69 -14.00 1.79
CA ASP A 150 -2.07 -15.18 1.21
C ASP A 150 -2.33 -15.26 -0.31
N VAL A 151 -3.49 -14.76 -0.75
CA VAL A 151 -3.83 -14.64 -2.17
C VAL A 151 -2.96 -13.57 -2.85
N LEU A 152 -2.94 -12.34 -2.35
CA LEU A 152 -2.19 -11.22 -2.94
C LEU A 152 -0.68 -11.46 -2.90
N LEU A 153 -0.17 -12.11 -1.86
CA LEU A 153 1.23 -12.50 -1.74
C LEU A 153 1.58 -13.80 -2.49
N ARG A 154 0.62 -14.35 -3.25
CA ARG A 154 0.79 -15.57 -4.08
C ARG A 154 1.25 -16.80 -3.29
N LYS A 155 0.97 -16.87 -1.98
CA LYS A 155 1.23 -18.05 -1.14
C LYS A 155 0.23 -19.16 -1.42
N VAL A 156 -0.97 -18.80 -1.86
CA VAL A 156 -2.03 -19.72 -2.28
C VAL A 156 -2.52 -19.31 -3.66
N VAL A 157 -2.71 -20.27 -4.55
CA VAL A 157 -3.31 -20.07 -5.87
C VAL A 157 -4.75 -20.56 -5.83
N PRO A 158 -5.76 -19.65 -5.82
CA PRO A 158 -7.15 -20.04 -5.82
C PRO A 158 -7.56 -20.73 -7.12
N GLY A 159 -8.56 -21.60 -7.03
CA GLY A 159 -9.16 -22.29 -8.19
C GLY A 159 -9.91 -21.35 -9.15
N PRO A 160 -10.57 -21.90 -10.18
CA PRO A 160 -11.23 -21.11 -11.22
C PRO A 160 -12.52 -20.43 -10.74
N ARG A 161 -13.10 -20.85 -9.61
CA ARG A 161 -14.29 -20.27 -9.02
C ARG A 161 -14.02 -19.84 -7.59
N VAL A 162 -14.19 -18.56 -7.30
CA VAL A 162 -13.87 -17.97 -5.99
C VAL A 162 -15.02 -17.15 -5.45
N ALA A 163 -15.33 -17.34 -4.17
CA ALA A 163 -16.22 -16.47 -3.41
C ALA A 163 -15.40 -15.57 -2.49
N ILE A 164 -15.58 -14.26 -2.62
CA ILE A 164 -14.94 -13.24 -1.77
C ILE A 164 -15.97 -12.81 -0.73
N ILE A 165 -15.65 -13.00 0.54
CA ILE A 165 -16.52 -12.60 1.66
C ILE A 165 -16.12 -11.20 2.12
N GLY A 166 -16.88 -10.20 1.71
CA GLY A 166 -16.68 -8.79 2.00
C GLY A 166 -16.51 -7.95 0.74
N ALA A 167 -17.49 -7.07 0.48
CA ALA A 167 -17.53 -6.16 -0.66
C ALA A 167 -17.11 -4.73 -0.26
N GLY A 168 -16.03 -4.60 0.52
CA GLY A 168 -15.35 -3.33 0.76
C GLY A 168 -14.17 -3.15 -0.20
N GLY A 169 -13.40 -2.08 -0.07
CA GLY A 169 -12.26 -1.77 -0.94
C GLY A 169 -11.29 -2.95 -1.13
N ILE A 170 -10.91 -3.64 -0.04
CA ILE A 170 -10.05 -4.83 -0.13
C ILE A 170 -10.73 -5.96 -0.94
N GLY A 171 -12.05 -6.13 -0.81
CA GLY A 171 -12.77 -7.16 -1.56
C GLY A 171 -12.74 -6.90 -3.06
N PHE A 172 -12.88 -5.63 -3.48
CA PHE A 172 -12.74 -5.23 -4.87
C PHE A 172 -11.30 -5.38 -5.36
N ASP A 173 -10.31 -4.94 -4.58
CA ASP A 173 -8.89 -5.10 -4.90
C ASP A 173 -8.50 -6.57 -5.14
N VAL A 174 -8.97 -7.46 -4.27
CA VAL A 174 -8.76 -8.92 -4.43
C VAL A 174 -9.50 -9.44 -5.64
N GLY A 175 -10.70 -8.92 -5.90
CA GLY A 175 -11.48 -9.25 -7.10
C GLY A 175 -10.71 -8.89 -8.37
N GLU A 176 -10.21 -7.68 -8.47
CA GLU A 176 -9.41 -7.20 -9.59
C GLU A 176 -8.15 -8.07 -9.81
N PHE A 177 -7.41 -8.33 -8.73
CA PHE A 177 -6.25 -9.22 -8.76
C PHE A 177 -6.58 -10.63 -9.27
N LEU A 178 -7.74 -11.19 -8.89
CA LEU A 178 -8.15 -12.54 -9.27
C LEU A 178 -8.73 -12.64 -10.68
N LEU A 179 -9.31 -11.55 -11.19
CA LEU A 179 -9.81 -11.48 -12.57
C LEU A 179 -8.70 -11.31 -13.59
N HIS A 180 -7.58 -10.70 -13.19
CA HIS A 180 -6.43 -10.50 -14.04
C HIS A 180 -5.76 -11.84 -14.41
N ASP A 181 -5.43 -12.00 -15.71
CA ASP A 181 -4.66 -13.15 -16.18
C ASP A 181 -3.19 -13.01 -15.74
N PRO A 182 -2.66 -13.93 -14.93
CA PRO A 182 -1.28 -13.86 -14.47
C PRO A 182 -0.24 -13.98 -15.60
N ALA A 183 -0.64 -14.40 -16.79
CA ALA A 183 0.21 -14.43 -17.97
C ALA A 183 0.39 -13.05 -18.62
N VAL A 184 -0.49 -12.11 -18.31
CA VAL A 184 -0.40 -10.71 -18.79
C VAL A 184 0.41 -9.89 -17.81
N PRO A 185 1.55 -9.32 -18.23
CA PRO A 185 2.39 -8.51 -17.35
C PRO A 185 1.70 -7.23 -16.86
N LEU A 186 2.03 -6.81 -15.64
CA LEU A 186 1.66 -5.51 -15.09
C LEU A 186 2.92 -4.64 -14.89
N PRO A 187 2.81 -3.30 -15.08
CA PRO A 187 1.63 -2.61 -15.64
C PRO A 187 1.36 -3.01 -17.11
N LEU A 188 0.13 -2.83 -17.56
CA LEU A 188 -0.22 -3.08 -18.96
C LEU A 188 0.65 -2.21 -19.88
N SER A 189 1.03 -2.74 -21.05
CA SER A 189 1.60 -1.90 -22.11
C SER A 189 0.55 -0.89 -22.59
N ILE A 190 1.02 0.24 -23.12
CA ILE A 190 0.12 1.28 -23.68
C ILE A 190 -0.83 0.67 -24.73
N ALA A 191 -0.32 -0.23 -25.56
CA ALA A 191 -1.13 -0.90 -26.58
C ALA A 191 -2.25 -1.76 -25.96
N HIS A 192 -1.94 -2.60 -24.99
CA HIS A 192 -2.94 -3.40 -24.28
C HIS A 192 -3.97 -2.53 -23.56
N TRP A 193 -3.49 -1.48 -22.88
CA TRP A 193 -4.39 -0.54 -22.19
C TRP A 193 -5.34 0.14 -23.18
N CYS A 194 -4.82 0.64 -24.30
CA CYS A 194 -5.65 1.27 -25.33
C CYS A 194 -6.70 0.31 -25.91
N GLN A 195 -6.32 -0.94 -26.17
CA GLN A 195 -7.24 -1.98 -26.65
C GLN A 195 -8.35 -2.28 -25.63
N GLU A 196 -7.97 -2.47 -24.38
CA GLU A 196 -8.92 -2.77 -23.31
C GLU A 196 -9.94 -1.64 -23.09
N TRP A 197 -9.46 -0.38 -23.17
CA TRP A 197 -10.28 0.80 -22.91
C TRP A 197 -10.90 1.42 -24.16
N GLY A 198 -10.67 0.86 -25.34
CA GLY A 198 -11.19 1.38 -26.58
C GLY A 198 -10.60 2.73 -26.96
N VAL A 199 -9.28 2.88 -26.83
CA VAL A 199 -8.57 4.10 -27.19
C VAL A 199 -7.67 3.83 -28.39
N ASP A 200 -7.86 4.61 -29.49
CA ASP A 200 -6.96 4.65 -30.62
C ASP A 200 -6.27 6.01 -30.68
N LEU A 201 -4.96 6.01 -30.39
CA LEU A 201 -4.15 7.24 -30.40
C LEU A 201 -3.97 7.84 -31.78
N GLN A 202 -4.28 7.10 -32.85
CA GLN A 202 -4.19 7.57 -34.24
C GLN A 202 -5.55 7.93 -34.84
N ALA A 203 -6.65 7.64 -34.13
CA ALA A 203 -7.98 7.95 -34.61
C ALA A 203 -8.18 9.46 -34.72
N GLN A 204 -8.72 9.89 -35.85
CA GLN A 204 -9.06 11.29 -36.09
C GLN A 204 -10.43 11.68 -35.51
N ALA A 205 -11.19 10.71 -35.01
CA ALA A 205 -12.46 10.95 -34.36
C ALA A 205 -12.27 11.64 -33.00
N ASN A 206 -13.28 12.40 -32.57
CA ASN A 206 -13.28 13.10 -31.30
C ASN A 206 -13.02 12.13 -30.14
N GLY A 207 -12.01 12.44 -29.34
CA GLY A 207 -11.61 11.64 -28.18
C GLY A 207 -10.83 10.37 -28.50
N GLY A 208 -10.59 10.03 -29.79
CA GLY A 208 -9.89 8.79 -30.17
C GLY A 208 -10.59 7.52 -29.66
N LEU A 209 -11.94 7.52 -29.61
CA LEU A 209 -12.72 6.41 -29.09
C LEU A 209 -13.01 5.37 -30.17
N VAL A 210 -12.70 4.11 -29.85
CA VAL A 210 -13.00 2.92 -30.65
C VAL A 210 -13.70 1.87 -29.75
N PRO A 211 -14.30 0.81 -30.32
CA PRO A 211 -14.87 -0.24 -29.49
C PRO A 211 -13.82 -0.82 -28.53
N ALA A 212 -14.15 -0.87 -27.25
CA ALA A 212 -13.31 -1.47 -26.22
C ALA A 212 -13.30 -3.00 -26.33
N GLU A 213 -12.15 -3.60 -26.11
CA GLU A 213 -11.99 -5.06 -26.03
C GLU A 213 -11.56 -5.44 -24.60
N PRO A 214 -12.49 -5.44 -23.64
CA PRO A 214 -12.14 -5.73 -22.25
C PRO A 214 -11.55 -7.13 -22.10
N ALA A 215 -10.55 -7.24 -21.24
CA ALA A 215 -9.91 -8.50 -20.95
C ALA A 215 -10.94 -9.55 -20.47
N LYS A 216 -10.78 -10.79 -20.92
CA LYS A 216 -11.63 -11.89 -20.43
C LYS A 216 -11.27 -12.21 -18.98
N PRO A 217 -12.28 -12.34 -18.09
CA PRO A 217 -12.03 -12.71 -16.71
C PRO A 217 -11.28 -14.05 -16.60
N TYR A 218 -10.18 -14.07 -15.90
CA TYR A 218 -9.38 -15.29 -15.68
C TYR A 218 -10.10 -16.30 -14.75
N ARG A 219 -10.98 -15.78 -13.86
CA ARG A 219 -11.75 -16.58 -12.90
C ARG A 219 -13.21 -16.14 -12.85
N GLN A 220 -14.08 -17.04 -12.39
CA GLN A 220 -15.43 -16.70 -12.00
C GLN A 220 -15.45 -16.25 -10.53
N LEU A 221 -15.88 -15.02 -10.27
CA LEU A 221 -15.93 -14.47 -8.91
C LEU A 221 -17.34 -14.24 -8.43
N PHE A 222 -17.53 -14.45 -7.12
CA PHE A 222 -18.74 -14.14 -6.39
C PHE A 222 -18.37 -13.20 -5.24
N LEU A 223 -18.79 -11.94 -5.32
CA LEU A 223 -18.54 -10.96 -4.27
C LEU A 223 -19.73 -10.90 -3.33
N LEU A 224 -19.53 -11.28 -2.07
CA LEU A 224 -20.58 -11.45 -1.08
C LEU A 224 -20.53 -10.31 -0.05
N GLN A 225 -21.66 -9.66 0.20
CA GLN A 225 -21.81 -8.68 1.27
C GLN A 225 -23.04 -8.95 2.14
N ARG A 226 -22.94 -8.52 3.38
CA ARG A 226 -24.05 -8.62 4.33
C ARG A 226 -25.11 -7.52 4.14
N LYS A 227 -24.66 -6.32 3.71
CA LYS A 227 -25.56 -5.19 3.49
C LYS A 227 -26.39 -5.38 2.24
N THR A 228 -27.64 -4.93 2.26
CA THR A 228 -28.55 -4.96 1.12
C THR A 228 -28.45 -3.72 0.22
N THR A 229 -27.76 -2.67 0.70
CA THR A 229 -27.48 -1.47 -0.11
C THR A 229 -26.44 -1.78 -1.17
N ARG A 230 -26.55 -1.15 -2.34
CA ARG A 230 -25.49 -1.19 -3.35
C ARG A 230 -24.16 -0.70 -2.76
N VAL A 231 -23.08 -1.30 -3.21
CA VAL A 231 -21.71 -0.89 -2.90
C VAL A 231 -21.38 0.33 -3.72
#